data_e590cd0ec9fd0e472c6329240759c5c7
#
_entry.id   e590cd0ec9fd0e472c6329240759c5c7
#
_cell.length_a   1.000
_cell.length_b   1.000
_cell.length_c   1.000
_cell.angle_alpha   90.00
_cell.angle_beta   90.00
_cell.angle_gamma   90.00
#
_symmetry.space_group_name_H-M   'P 1'
#
loop_
_entity.id
_entity.type
_entity.pdbx_description
1 polymer ?
#
loop_
_entity_poly.entity_id
_entity_poly.type
_entity_poly.pdbx_seq_one_letter_code
_entity_poly.pdbx_strand_id
1 'polypeptide(L)'
;MVAQMRTVQNKPYIDLRPLHFSILVGTHLQDIELRNARPQLITDDDGIVTETIINTDQDHWDAGFTVGVAGEMRLSTHFQLRIAPALYFGSRHITFRNTTTRDEKGHPLERHQDLKTVYLSTAAELIFAAPRFNNHRPYLLAGVNPMLNLSGKGNDYLRLKRHDLYFETGVGCDLYLPFFKLRPELKFLFSPINTIDQGHSKRLKDKNMLPYTLSVKEAHTKMIVLTFYFE
;
A
#
# COMPACT_ATOMS: atom_id res chain seq x y z
N MET A 1 39.71 18.06 33.16
CA MET A 1 39.35 18.50 31.77
C MET A 1 38.60 17.37 31.09
N VAL A 2 37.33 17.54 30.91
CA VAL A 2 36.56 16.58 30.08
C VAL A 2 36.80 16.99 28.65
N ALA A 3 37.57 16.19 27.91
CA ALA A 3 37.75 16.37 26.48
C ALA A 3 36.40 16.16 25.82
N GLN A 4 35.80 17.24 25.32
CA GLN A 4 34.60 17.18 24.47
C GLN A 4 34.98 16.44 23.20
N MET A 5 34.60 15.16 23.08
CA MET A 5 34.72 14.42 21.82
C MET A 5 33.87 15.12 20.77
N ARG A 6 34.49 15.95 19.95
CA ARG A 6 33.85 16.51 18.76
C ARG A 6 33.56 15.36 17.80
N THR A 7 32.31 14.99 17.69
CA THR A 7 31.87 14.02 16.68
C THR A 7 32.15 14.60 15.30
N VAL A 8 32.89 13.85 14.47
CA VAL A 8 33.19 14.26 13.10
C VAL A 8 31.86 14.31 12.32
N GLN A 9 31.58 15.46 11.71
CA GLN A 9 30.44 15.59 10.79
C GLN A 9 30.76 14.96 9.44
N ASN A 10 30.05 13.90 9.11
CA ASN A 10 30.16 13.28 7.80
C ASN A 10 29.41 14.13 6.76
N LYS A 11 29.97 14.28 5.57
CA LYS A 11 29.35 15.00 4.43
C LYS A 11 28.74 16.38 4.84
N PRO A 12 29.55 17.33 5.37
CA PRO A 12 29.05 18.56 6.01
C PRO A 12 28.25 19.48 5.08
N TYR A 13 28.47 19.42 3.76
CA TYR A 13 27.83 20.30 2.78
C TYR A 13 26.74 19.61 1.95
N ILE A 14 26.40 18.37 2.22
CA ILE A 14 25.47 17.61 1.38
C ILE A 14 24.09 18.27 1.38
N ASP A 15 23.61 18.74 2.54
CA ASP A 15 22.28 19.35 2.69
C ASP A 15 22.16 20.74 2.01
N LEU A 16 23.26 21.31 1.53
CA LEU A 16 23.26 22.57 0.79
C LEU A 16 22.98 22.38 -0.69
N ARG A 17 23.08 21.17 -1.20
CA ARG A 17 22.81 20.87 -2.60
C ARG A 17 21.32 21.13 -2.92
N PRO A 18 21.01 21.70 -4.08
CA PRO A 18 19.62 21.98 -4.46
C PRO A 18 18.84 20.71 -4.84
N LEU A 19 19.53 19.70 -5.37
CA LEU A 19 18.95 18.45 -5.83
C LEU A 19 19.68 17.25 -5.23
N HIS A 20 18.92 16.24 -4.88
CA HIS A 20 19.38 14.96 -4.36
C HIS A 20 18.72 13.83 -5.13
N PHE A 21 19.44 12.75 -5.35
CA PHE A 21 18.92 11.54 -5.98
C PHE A 21 19.26 10.35 -5.11
N SER A 22 18.31 9.45 -4.99
CA SER A 22 18.47 8.25 -4.16
C SER A 22 17.79 7.04 -4.79
N ILE A 23 18.28 5.87 -4.44
CA ILE A 23 17.62 4.59 -4.70
C ILE A 23 16.86 4.22 -3.44
N LEU A 24 15.65 3.71 -3.59
CA LEU A 24 14.83 3.23 -2.48
C LEU A 24 14.59 1.73 -2.61
N VAL A 25 14.69 1.06 -1.47
CA VAL A 25 14.23 -0.31 -1.28
C VAL A 25 13.45 -0.39 0.01
N GLY A 26 12.46 -1.27 0.08
CA GLY A 26 11.67 -1.39 1.29
C GLY A 26 10.76 -2.60 1.30
N THR A 27 10.07 -2.74 2.41
CA THR A 27 9.01 -3.71 2.60
C THR A 27 7.74 -2.98 3.02
N HIS A 28 6.61 -3.59 2.75
CA HIS A 28 5.32 -3.05 3.18
C HIS A 28 4.41 -4.15 3.66
N LEU A 29 3.53 -3.79 4.58
CA LEU A 29 2.37 -4.57 4.97
C LEU A 29 1.16 -3.90 4.34
N GLN A 30 0.30 -4.67 3.70
CA GLN A 30 -0.90 -4.19 3.03
C GLN A 30 -2.15 -4.85 3.57
N ASP A 31 -3.19 -4.06 3.69
CA ASP A 31 -4.49 -4.45 4.18
C ASP A 31 -5.59 -3.88 3.29
N ILE A 32 -6.71 -4.58 3.22
CA ILE A 32 -7.90 -4.13 2.51
C ILE A 32 -9.12 -4.25 3.42
N GLU A 33 -9.67 -3.12 3.80
CA GLU A 33 -10.91 -3.05 4.57
C GLU A 33 -12.10 -3.22 3.64
N LEU A 34 -12.75 -4.36 3.73
CA LEU A 34 -13.88 -4.75 2.88
C LEU A 34 -15.20 -4.43 3.57
N ARG A 35 -16.08 -3.69 2.88
CA ARG A 35 -17.44 -3.45 3.32
C ARG A 35 -18.37 -4.44 2.64
N ASN A 36 -18.80 -5.45 3.39
CA ASN A 36 -19.68 -6.49 2.89
C ASN A 36 -21.05 -5.93 2.46
N ALA A 37 -21.59 -6.49 1.38
CA ALA A 37 -22.94 -6.18 0.92
C ALA A 37 -23.99 -6.82 1.85
N ARG A 38 -25.24 -6.37 1.73
CA ARG A 38 -26.38 -7.01 2.40
C ARG A 38 -26.62 -8.41 1.82
N PRO A 39 -27.44 -9.26 2.46
CA PRO A 39 -27.85 -10.55 1.91
C PRO A 39 -28.30 -10.41 0.46
N GLN A 40 -27.92 -11.36 -0.37
CA GLN A 40 -28.20 -11.36 -1.79
C GLN A 40 -29.17 -12.47 -2.14
N LEU A 41 -30.12 -12.15 -2.99
CA LEU A 41 -31.01 -13.14 -3.58
C LEU A 41 -30.35 -13.68 -4.84
N ILE A 42 -30.02 -14.96 -4.86
CA ILE A 42 -29.47 -15.65 -6.01
C ILE A 42 -30.53 -16.60 -6.54
N THR A 43 -30.79 -16.47 -7.83
CA THR A 43 -31.65 -17.41 -8.55
C THR A 43 -30.76 -18.50 -9.16
N ASP A 44 -30.95 -19.74 -8.75
CA ASP A 44 -30.25 -20.89 -9.29
C ASP A 44 -30.76 -21.22 -10.72
N ASP A 45 -30.06 -22.07 -11.45
CA ASP A 45 -30.45 -22.49 -12.81
C ASP A 45 -31.85 -23.17 -12.82
N ASP A 46 -32.28 -23.74 -11.70
CA ASP A 46 -33.61 -24.34 -11.47
C ASP A 46 -34.70 -23.29 -11.11
N GLY A 47 -34.37 -22.01 -11.12
CA GLY A 47 -35.29 -20.93 -10.76
C GLY A 47 -35.58 -20.75 -9.27
N ILE A 48 -34.86 -21.46 -8.41
CA ILE A 48 -34.99 -21.35 -6.96
C ILE A 48 -34.23 -20.10 -6.48
N VAL A 49 -34.94 -19.22 -5.78
CA VAL A 49 -34.34 -18.02 -5.16
C VAL A 49 -33.86 -18.34 -3.77
N THR A 50 -32.54 -18.29 -3.58
CA THR A 50 -31.89 -18.54 -2.29
C THR A 50 -31.28 -17.24 -1.77
N GLU A 51 -31.56 -16.89 -0.51
CA GLU A 51 -30.88 -15.79 0.17
C GLU A 51 -29.51 -16.26 0.64
N THR A 52 -28.45 -15.62 0.14
CA THR A 52 -27.07 -15.99 0.42
C THR A 52 -26.35 -14.84 1.12
N ILE A 53 -25.72 -15.14 2.26
CA ILE A 53 -24.90 -14.21 3.02
C ILE A 53 -23.43 -14.65 2.89
N ILE A 54 -22.63 -13.83 2.23
CA ILE A 54 -21.20 -14.06 2.07
C ILE A 54 -20.45 -12.95 2.79
N ASN A 55 -19.70 -13.32 3.81
CA ASN A 55 -18.77 -12.45 4.50
C ASN A 55 -17.39 -12.57 3.86
N THR A 56 -16.85 -11.44 3.46
CA THR A 56 -15.54 -11.37 2.80
C THR A 56 -14.61 -10.53 3.67
N ASP A 57 -13.42 -11.06 3.93
CA ASP A 57 -12.43 -10.40 4.78
C ASP A 57 -11.01 -10.75 4.34
N GLN A 58 -10.06 -9.89 4.73
CA GLN A 58 -8.62 -10.18 4.70
C GLN A 58 -8.21 -10.52 6.13
N ASP A 59 -7.96 -11.80 6.40
CA ASP A 59 -7.74 -12.31 7.77
C ASP A 59 -6.46 -11.78 8.42
N HIS A 60 -5.48 -11.33 7.63
CA HIS A 60 -4.19 -10.81 8.12
C HIS A 60 -3.55 -9.83 7.14
N TRP A 61 -2.64 -9.02 7.65
CA TRP A 61 -1.83 -8.13 6.82
C TRP A 61 -0.84 -8.94 5.98
N ASP A 62 -0.82 -8.67 4.69
CA ASP A 62 0.08 -9.33 3.76
C ASP A 62 1.32 -8.51 3.50
N ALA A 63 2.47 -9.18 3.50
CA ALA A 63 3.75 -8.55 3.24
C ALA A 63 4.05 -8.43 1.74
N GLY A 64 4.76 -7.37 1.40
CA GLY A 64 5.26 -7.12 0.06
C GLY A 64 6.60 -6.39 0.10
N PHE A 65 7.15 -6.10 -1.07
CA PHE A 65 8.38 -5.33 -1.19
C PHE A 65 8.23 -4.19 -2.20
N THR A 66 9.05 -3.16 -2.04
CA THR A 66 9.06 -1.99 -2.92
C THR A 66 10.48 -1.63 -3.32
N VAL A 67 10.63 -1.20 -4.57
CA VAL A 67 11.89 -0.69 -5.12
C VAL A 67 11.60 0.52 -5.99
N GLY A 68 12.51 1.48 -5.99
CA GLY A 68 12.33 2.67 -6.81
C GLY A 68 13.51 3.62 -6.73
N VAL A 69 13.26 4.81 -7.21
CA VAL A 69 14.21 5.92 -7.16
C VAL A 69 13.50 7.17 -6.64
N ALA A 70 14.26 8.11 -6.13
CA ALA A 70 13.68 9.39 -5.72
C ALA A 70 14.58 10.54 -6.15
N GLY A 71 13.92 11.62 -6.58
CA GLY A 71 14.52 12.93 -6.77
C GLY A 71 13.95 13.88 -5.74
N GLU A 72 14.82 14.62 -5.06
CA GLU A 72 14.43 15.55 -4.01
C GLU A 72 15.00 16.93 -4.29
N MET A 73 14.15 17.93 -4.18
CA MET A 73 14.51 19.32 -4.36
C MET A 73 14.39 20.07 -3.04
N ARG A 74 15.45 20.75 -2.66
CA ARG A 74 15.47 21.61 -1.50
C ARG A 74 14.70 22.90 -1.77
N LEU A 75 13.62 23.15 -1.04
CA LEU A 75 12.83 24.38 -1.12
C LEU A 75 13.36 25.43 -0.12
N SER A 76 13.71 24.99 1.08
CA SER A 76 14.24 25.85 2.15
C SER A 76 15.16 25.05 3.08
N THR A 77 15.56 25.65 4.19
CA THR A 77 16.35 24.96 5.22
C THR A 77 15.62 23.79 5.84
N HIS A 78 14.28 23.88 5.94
CA HIS A 78 13.44 22.87 6.60
C HIS A 78 12.54 22.12 5.63
N PHE A 79 12.25 22.67 4.45
CA PHE A 79 11.31 22.07 3.51
C PHE A 79 12.01 21.53 2.27
N GLN A 80 11.61 20.33 1.90
CA GLN A 80 12.08 19.62 0.70
C GLN A 80 10.86 19.02 -0.01
N LEU A 81 10.88 19.01 -1.33
CA LEU A 81 9.89 18.37 -2.18
C LEU A 81 10.54 17.13 -2.80
N ARG A 82 9.92 15.97 -2.63
CA ARG A 82 10.39 14.70 -3.20
C ARG A 82 9.38 14.17 -4.19
N ILE A 83 9.90 13.65 -5.30
CA ILE A 83 9.16 12.83 -6.25
C ILE A 83 9.82 11.45 -6.25
N ALA A 84 9.06 10.42 -5.93
CA ALA A 84 9.58 9.05 -5.74
C ALA A 84 8.79 8.03 -6.57
N PRO A 85 9.16 7.82 -7.85
CA PRO A 85 8.63 6.70 -8.62
C PRO A 85 9.12 5.37 -8.07
N ALA A 86 8.18 4.43 -7.85
CA ALA A 86 8.47 3.13 -7.26
C ALA A 86 7.53 2.04 -7.77
N LEU A 87 7.99 0.79 -7.67
CA LEU A 87 7.20 -0.41 -7.90
C LEU A 87 6.93 -1.09 -6.55
N TYR A 88 5.67 -1.44 -6.32
CA TYR A 88 5.22 -2.19 -5.15
C TYR A 88 4.75 -3.57 -5.61
N PHE A 89 5.29 -4.62 -5.01
CA PHE A 89 4.97 -6.00 -5.31
C PHE A 89 4.42 -6.68 -4.06
N GLY A 90 3.27 -7.33 -4.18
CA GLY A 90 2.67 -8.05 -3.07
C GLY A 90 1.51 -8.94 -3.52
N SER A 91 0.89 -9.61 -2.58
CA SER A 91 -0.38 -10.31 -2.75
C SER A 91 -1.28 -10.02 -1.56
N ARG A 92 -2.59 -10.13 -1.74
CA ARG A 92 -3.58 -10.02 -0.66
C ARG A 92 -4.41 -11.28 -0.64
N HIS A 93 -4.49 -11.92 0.53
CA HIS A 93 -5.30 -13.09 0.73
C HIS A 93 -6.72 -12.67 1.13
N ILE A 94 -7.70 -13.03 0.32
CA ILE A 94 -9.10 -12.73 0.60
C ILE A 94 -9.84 -14.04 0.85
N THR A 95 -10.54 -14.10 1.97
CA THR A 95 -11.36 -15.23 2.37
C THR A 95 -12.83 -14.87 2.25
N PHE A 96 -13.58 -15.67 1.52
CA PHE A 96 -15.03 -15.59 1.38
C PHE A 96 -15.65 -16.69 2.23
N ARG A 97 -16.49 -16.32 3.20
CA ARG A 97 -17.23 -17.24 4.08
C ARG A 97 -18.71 -17.20 3.74
N ASN A 98 -19.21 -18.22 3.08
CA ASN A 98 -20.64 -18.35 2.82
C ASN A 98 -21.32 -18.98 4.04
N THR A 99 -22.11 -18.19 4.77
CA THR A 99 -22.80 -18.65 5.99
C THR A 99 -24.08 -19.40 5.71
N THR A 100 -24.61 -19.32 4.50
CA THR A 100 -25.86 -19.97 4.10
C THR A 100 -25.61 -21.43 3.70
N THR A 101 -24.53 -21.68 2.96
CA THR A 101 -24.13 -23.02 2.51
C THR A 101 -23.08 -23.59 3.46
N ARG A 102 -23.30 -24.82 3.92
CA ARG A 102 -22.40 -25.52 4.81
C ARG A 102 -21.72 -26.67 4.08
N ASP A 103 -20.52 -27.02 4.48
CA ASP A 103 -19.82 -28.21 4.01
C ASP A 103 -20.42 -29.49 4.67
N GLU A 104 -19.94 -30.67 4.27
CA GLU A 104 -20.35 -31.96 4.84
C GLU A 104 -20.09 -32.09 6.35
N LYS A 105 -19.23 -31.24 6.91
CA LYS A 105 -18.85 -31.18 8.32
C LYS A 105 -19.64 -30.12 9.11
N GLY A 106 -20.52 -29.37 8.44
CA GLY A 106 -21.34 -28.34 9.06
C GLY A 106 -20.65 -26.97 9.22
N HIS A 107 -19.44 -26.77 8.67
CA HIS A 107 -18.77 -25.48 8.66
C HIS A 107 -19.25 -24.62 7.48
N PRO A 108 -19.17 -23.28 7.57
CA PRO A 108 -19.42 -22.39 6.44
C PRO A 108 -18.53 -22.74 5.26
N LEU A 109 -19.07 -22.71 4.04
CA LEU A 109 -18.28 -22.95 2.84
C LEU A 109 -17.30 -21.79 2.64
N GLU A 110 -16.00 -22.06 2.71
CA GLU A 110 -14.94 -21.08 2.52
C GLU A 110 -14.34 -21.16 1.12
N ARG A 111 -14.06 -19.98 0.55
CA ARG A 111 -13.32 -19.81 -0.69
C ARG A 111 -12.21 -18.81 -0.47
N HIS A 112 -11.05 -19.07 -1.05
CA HIS A 112 -9.88 -18.20 -0.94
C HIS A 112 -9.51 -17.65 -2.29
N GLN A 113 -9.03 -16.40 -2.30
CA GLN A 113 -8.48 -15.76 -3.49
C GLN A 113 -7.24 -14.98 -3.15
N ASP A 114 -6.17 -15.22 -3.90
CA ASP A 114 -4.93 -14.45 -3.81
C ASP A 114 -4.95 -13.35 -4.88
N LEU A 115 -5.13 -12.11 -4.45
CA LEU A 115 -5.01 -10.94 -5.30
C LEU A 115 -3.55 -10.50 -5.42
N LYS A 116 -2.87 -10.95 -6.45
CA LYS A 116 -1.53 -10.46 -6.77
C LYS A 116 -1.60 -8.98 -7.14
N THR A 117 -0.78 -8.17 -6.50
CA THR A 117 -0.74 -6.72 -6.71
C THR A 117 0.64 -6.28 -7.17
N VAL A 118 0.66 -5.58 -8.30
CA VAL A 118 1.84 -4.89 -8.79
C VAL A 118 1.42 -3.46 -9.06
N TYR A 119 1.93 -2.51 -8.28
CA TYR A 119 1.62 -1.10 -8.46
C TYR A 119 2.84 -0.33 -8.96
N LEU A 120 2.65 0.47 -9.99
CA LEU A 120 3.55 1.56 -10.34
C LEU A 120 3.04 2.80 -9.61
N SER A 121 3.86 3.35 -8.74
CA SER A 121 3.55 4.54 -7.95
C SER A 121 4.42 5.71 -8.36
N THR A 122 3.98 6.93 -8.05
CA THR A 122 4.79 8.14 -8.18
C THR A 122 4.42 9.08 -7.03
N ALA A 123 5.03 8.85 -5.87
CA ALA A 123 4.78 9.67 -4.70
C ALA A 123 5.28 11.10 -4.87
N ALA A 124 4.48 12.06 -4.46
CA ALA A 124 4.86 13.48 -4.32
C ALA A 124 4.75 13.86 -2.85
N GLU A 125 5.88 14.06 -2.21
CA GLU A 125 6.02 14.22 -0.76
C GLU A 125 6.60 15.57 -0.40
N LEU A 126 6.01 16.24 0.58
CA LEU A 126 6.60 17.40 1.25
C LEU A 126 7.26 16.90 2.55
N ILE A 127 8.54 17.17 2.68
CA ILE A 127 9.35 16.79 3.83
C ILE A 127 9.62 18.01 4.68
N PHE A 128 9.34 17.91 5.97
CA PHE A 128 9.71 18.90 6.99
C PHE A 128 10.82 18.33 7.85
N ALA A 129 12.04 18.83 7.65
CA ALA A 129 13.23 18.32 8.32
C ALA A 129 13.70 19.26 9.44
N ALA A 130 14.04 18.68 10.58
CA ALA A 130 14.66 19.38 11.68
C ALA A 130 16.08 19.86 11.30
N PRO A 131 16.68 20.79 12.07
CA PRO A 131 18.11 21.08 11.96
C PRO A 131 18.93 19.81 12.17
N ARG A 132 20.00 19.68 11.41
CA ARG A 132 20.94 18.55 11.57
C ARG A 132 21.62 18.60 12.94
N PHE A 133 21.55 17.49 13.64
CA PHE A 133 22.27 17.29 14.89
C PHE A 133 23.35 16.22 14.68
N ASN A 134 24.62 16.61 14.67
CA ASN A 134 25.76 15.75 14.34
C ASN A 134 25.55 15.02 13.00
N ASN A 135 25.32 13.71 13.06
CA ASN A 135 25.14 12.85 11.88
C ASN A 135 23.70 12.33 11.74
N HIS A 136 22.74 13.02 12.35
CA HIS A 136 21.33 12.66 12.30
C HIS A 136 20.47 13.89 11.96
N ARG A 137 19.42 13.69 11.19
CA ARG A 137 18.44 14.72 10.85
C ARG A 137 17.06 14.10 10.75
N PRO A 138 16.27 14.11 11.83
CA PRO A 138 14.90 13.60 11.79
C PRO A 138 14.00 14.52 10.95
N TYR A 139 12.98 13.94 10.35
CA TYR A 139 12.00 14.65 9.55
C TYR A 139 10.64 13.98 9.59
N LEU A 140 9.62 14.76 9.25
CA LEU A 140 8.26 14.34 8.98
C LEU A 140 8.01 14.47 7.50
N LEU A 141 7.14 13.65 6.95
CA LEU A 141 6.71 13.74 5.57
C LEU A 141 5.19 13.59 5.47
N ALA A 142 4.63 14.24 4.48
CA ALA A 142 3.26 14.04 4.06
C ALA A 142 3.18 14.23 2.55
N GLY A 143 2.31 13.45 1.89
CA GLY A 143 2.24 13.50 0.45
C GLY A 143 1.03 12.79 -0.13
N VAL A 144 1.02 12.76 -1.46
CA VAL A 144 0.05 12.04 -2.27
C VAL A 144 0.78 11.05 -3.16
N ASN A 145 0.22 9.89 -3.33
CA ASN A 145 0.84 8.81 -4.07
C ASN A 145 -0.18 8.18 -5.03
N PRO A 146 -0.30 8.71 -6.25
CA PRO A 146 -1.07 8.04 -7.30
C PRO A 146 -0.41 6.71 -7.67
N MET A 147 -1.21 5.66 -7.70
CA MET A 147 -0.77 4.30 -8.01
C MET A 147 -1.54 3.72 -9.20
N LEU A 148 -0.81 3.08 -10.09
CA LEU A 148 -1.34 2.37 -11.23
C LEU A 148 -1.20 0.87 -11.00
N ASN A 149 -2.31 0.15 -10.89
CA ASN A 149 -2.32 -1.30 -10.77
C ASN A 149 -2.00 -1.94 -12.13
N LEU A 150 -0.88 -2.64 -12.19
CA LEU A 150 -0.39 -3.36 -13.37
C LEU A 150 -0.74 -4.85 -13.32
N SER A 151 -1.42 -5.31 -12.27
CA SER A 151 -1.77 -6.72 -12.11
C SER A 151 -2.61 -7.23 -13.27
N GLY A 152 -2.40 -8.47 -13.64
CA GLY A 152 -3.07 -9.12 -14.76
C GLY A 152 -4.58 -9.21 -14.58
N LYS A 153 -5.27 -9.44 -15.69
CA LYS A 153 -6.71 -9.67 -15.73
C LYS A 153 -6.97 -11.17 -15.56
N GLY A 154 -7.01 -11.66 -14.33
CA GLY A 154 -7.44 -13.04 -14.01
C GLY A 154 -8.96 -13.20 -14.04
N ASN A 155 -9.42 -14.46 -13.96
CA ASN A 155 -10.81 -14.80 -13.73
C ASN A 155 -11.06 -14.87 -12.22
N ASP A 156 -10.98 -13.72 -11.55
CA ASP A 156 -10.98 -13.56 -10.10
C ASP A 156 -12.39 -13.22 -9.59
N TYR A 157 -12.72 -13.60 -8.34
CA TYR A 157 -13.98 -13.22 -7.69
C TYR A 157 -14.05 -11.70 -7.50
N LEU A 158 -12.99 -11.10 -6.96
CA LEU A 158 -12.86 -9.65 -6.78
C LEU A 158 -11.74 -9.10 -7.68
N ARG A 159 -11.95 -7.88 -8.13
CA ARG A 159 -10.98 -7.17 -8.93
C ARG A 159 -10.79 -5.75 -8.45
N LEU A 160 -9.53 -5.32 -8.36
CA LEU A 160 -9.18 -3.96 -8.00
C LEU A 160 -9.19 -3.05 -9.24
N LYS A 161 -9.55 -1.79 -9.04
CA LYS A 161 -9.43 -0.74 -10.06
C LYS A 161 -7.99 -0.58 -10.52
N ARG A 162 -7.84 -0.05 -11.73
CA ARG A 162 -6.52 0.21 -12.31
C ARG A 162 -5.82 1.41 -11.68
N HIS A 163 -6.57 2.45 -11.30
CA HIS A 163 -6.05 3.68 -10.72
C HIS A 163 -6.49 3.77 -9.27
N ASP A 164 -5.57 4.13 -8.42
CA ASP A 164 -5.80 4.38 -7.00
C ASP A 164 -5.00 5.62 -6.56
N LEU A 165 -5.44 6.27 -5.50
CA LEU A 165 -4.78 7.43 -4.94
C LEU A 165 -4.64 7.24 -3.44
N TYR A 166 -3.39 7.26 -2.97
CA TYR A 166 -3.09 7.18 -1.56
C TYR A 166 -2.65 8.55 -1.03
N PHE A 167 -3.11 8.87 0.16
CA PHE A 167 -2.47 9.85 1.01
C PHE A 167 -1.44 9.14 1.87
N GLU A 168 -0.29 9.76 2.01
CA GLU A 168 0.79 9.19 2.81
C GLU A 168 1.30 10.20 3.83
N THR A 169 1.65 9.69 5.00
CA THR A 169 2.34 10.42 6.05
C THR A 169 3.36 9.52 6.69
N GLY A 170 4.42 10.08 7.20
CA GLY A 170 5.48 9.28 7.79
C GLY A 170 6.53 10.07 8.54
N VAL A 171 7.42 9.31 9.10
CA VAL A 171 8.59 9.81 9.85
C VAL A 171 9.84 9.16 9.29
N GLY A 172 10.93 9.90 9.27
CA GLY A 172 12.22 9.38 8.84
C GLY A 172 13.38 10.09 9.54
N CYS A 173 14.56 9.59 9.29
CA CYS A 173 15.78 10.18 9.81
C CYS A 173 16.91 10.05 8.78
N ASP A 174 17.53 11.17 8.42
CA ASP A 174 18.76 11.16 7.65
C ASP A 174 19.92 10.70 8.56
N LEU A 175 20.58 9.63 8.20
CA LEU A 175 21.78 9.11 8.84
C LEU A 175 22.98 9.37 7.93
N TYR A 176 23.86 10.29 8.32
CA TYR A 176 25.04 10.66 7.53
C TYR A 176 26.19 9.71 7.86
N LEU A 177 26.37 8.70 7.00
CA LEU A 177 27.48 7.78 7.08
C LEU A 177 28.69 8.34 6.31
N PRO A 178 29.91 7.81 6.53
CA PRO A 178 31.10 8.35 5.87
C PRO A 178 31.01 8.34 4.34
N PHE A 179 30.41 7.31 3.75
CA PHE A 179 30.38 7.11 2.30
C PHE A 179 29.04 7.44 1.64
N PHE A 180 27.93 7.28 2.34
CA PHE A 180 26.58 7.51 1.82
C PHE A 180 25.66 8.06 2.90
N LYS A 181 24.51 8.59 2.50
CA LYS A 181 23.43 8.97 3.42
C LYS A 181 22.36 7.90 3.35
N LEU A 182 22.04 7.31 4.51
CA LEU A 182 20.96 6.34 4.69
C LEU A 182 19.74 7.05 5.27
N ARG A 183 18.56 6.78 4.74
CA ARG A 183 17.32 7.39 5.20
C ARG A 183 16.26 6.31 5.44
N PRO A 184 16.21 5.72 6.65
CA PRO A 184 15.08 4.90 7.05
C PRO A 184 13.83 5.75 7.22
N GLU A 185 12.72 5.28 6.66
CA GLU A 185 11.41 5.92 6.74
C GLU A 185 10.33 4.89 7.08
N LEU A 186 9.46 5.26 8.00
CA LEU A 186 8.23 4.53 8.27
C LEU A 186 7.06 5.38 7.79
N LYS A 187 6.28 4.87 6.83
CA LYS A 187 5.15 5.55 6.21
C LYS A 187 3.86 4.80 6.42
N PHE A 188 2.80 5.54 6.58
CA PHE A 188 1.42 5.04 6.56
C PHE A 188 0.72 5.61 5.32
N LEU A 189 0.17 4.72 4.50
CA LEU A 189 -0.57 5.05 3.29
C LEU A 189 -2.02 4.65 3.45
N PHE A 190 -2.92 5.52 3.01
CA PHE A 190 -4.36 5.30 3.08
C PHE A 190 -5.02 5.77 1.78
N SER A 191 -5.86 4.91 1.18
CA SER A 191 -6.69 5.28 0.04
C SER A 191 -8.13 5.54 0.48
N PRO A 192 -8.65 6.77 0.32
CA PRO A 192 -10.06 7.08 0.58
C PRO A 192 -11.00 6.63 -0.54
N ILE A 193 -10.44 6.21 -1.68
CA ILE A 193 -11.20 5.85 -2.86
C ILE A 193 -11.61 4.38 -2.76
N ASN A 194 -12.86 4.07 -3.16
CA ASN A 194 -13.27 2.67 -3.32
C ASN A 194 -12.42 1.99 -4.40
N THR A 195 -11.61 1.01 -4.00
CA THR A 195 -10.64 0.32 -4.87
C THR A 195 -11.23 -0.84 -5.65
N ILE A 196 -12.47 -1.27 -5.38
CA ILE A 196 -13.14 -2.37 -6.08
C ILE A 196 -13.69 -1.93 -7.43
N ASP A 197 -13.44 -2.75 -8.47
CA ASP A 197 -14.04 -2.62 -9.79
C ASP A 197 -15.46 -3.21 -9.79
N GLN A 198 -16.46 -2.38 -9.48
CA GLN A 198 -17.87 -2.78 -9.50
C GLN A 198 -18.37 -3.26 -10.86
N GLY A 199 -17.74 -2.84 -11.95
CA GLY A 199 -18.07 -3.29 -13.32
C GLY A 199 -17.61 -4.71 -13.63
N HIS A 200 -16.84 -5.34 -12.74
CA HIS A 200 -16.33 -6.69 -12.91
C HIS A 200 -17.45 -7.74 -12.96
N SER A 201 -18.49 -7.58 -12.16
CA SER A 201 -19.65 -8.47 -12.13
C SER A 201 -20.33 -8.68 -13.50
N LYS A 202 -20.36 -7.64 -14.34
CA LYS A 202 -20.94 -7.69 -15.70
C LYS A 202 -20.04 -8.40 -16.73
N ARG A 203 -18.76 -8.63 -16.39
CA ARG A 203 -17.73 -9.19 -17.29
C ARG A 203 -17.33 -10.60 -16.90
N LEU A 204 -17.92 -11.16 -15.85
CA LEU A 204 -17.69 -12.53 -15.42
C LEU A 204 -18.18 -13.52 -16.49
N LYS A 205 -17.34 -14.51 -16.79
CA LYS A 205 -17.69 -15.61 -17.68
C LYS A 205 -18.48 -16.69 -16.95
N ASP A 206 -18.17 -16.91 -15.67
CA ASP A 206 -18.81 -17.91 -14.82
C ASP A 206 -19.80 -17.22 -13.86
N LYS A 207 -21.10 -17.54 -14.03
CA LYS A 207 -22.17 -17.01 -13.19
C LYS A 207 -22.10 -17.48 -11.75
N ASN A 208 -21.48 -18.63 -11.47
CA ASN A 208 -21.30 -19.17 -10.10
C ASN A 208 -20.38 -18.28 -9.26
N MET A 209 -19.56 -17.42 -9.89
CA MET A 209 -18.72 -16.45 -9.20
C MET A 209 -19.47 -15.16 -8.81
N LEU A 210 -20.64 -14.92 -9.38
CA LEU A 210 -21.37 -13.67 -9.20
C LEU A 210 -21.70 -13.35 -7.72
N PRO A 211 -22.13 -14.31 -6.88
CA PRO A 211 -22.42 -14.05 -5.47
C PRO A 211 -21.20 -13.52 -4.71
N TYR A 212 -20.05 -14.11 -4.97
CA TYR A 212 -18.79 -13.71 -4.34
C TYR A 212 -18.34 -12.32 -4.81
N THR A 213 -18.50 -12.01 -6.11
CA THR A 213 -18.17 -10.69 -6.65
C THR A 213 -19.08 -9.59 -6.09
N LEU A 214 -20.36 -9.90 -5.87
CA LEU A 214 -21.35 -8.96 -5.33
C LEU A 214 -21.33 -8.91 -3.79
N SER A 215 -20.59 -9.79 -3.11
CA SER A 215 -20.50 -9.81 -1.65
C SER A 215 -19.84 -8.56 -1.07
N VAL A 216 -19.05 -7.82 -1.85
CA VAL A 216 -18.35 -6.61 -1.40
C VAL A 216 -18.87 -5.38 -2.14
N LYS A 217 -19.31 -4.39 -1.36
CA LYS A 217 -19.82 -3.12 -1.89
C LYS A 217 -18.70 -2.10 -2.11
N GLU A 218 -17.83 -1.97 -1.13
CA GLU A 218 -16.74 -0.98 -1.09
C GLU A 218 -15.51 -1.60 -0.47
N ALA A 219 -14.34 -1.13 -0.86
CA ALA A 219 -13.09 -1.50 -0.23
C ALA A 219 -12.12 -0.32 -0.17
N HIS A 220 -11.45 -0.18 0.95
CA HIS A 220 -10.42 0.81 1.18
C HIS A 220 -9.11 0.12 1.50
N THR A 221 -8.03 0.60 0.93
CA THR A 221 -6.71 -0.01 1.10
C THR A 221 -5.85 0.83 2.03
N LYS A 222 -5.08 0.13 2.87
CA LYS A 222 -4.12 0.71 3.81
C LYS A 222 -2.78 0.00 3.64
N MET A 223 -1.69 0.72 3.84
CA MET A 223 -0.34 0.13 3.83
C MET A 223 0.51 0.77 4.93
N ILE A 224 1.36 -0.05 5.54
CA ILE A 224 2.47 0.40 6.38
C ILE A 224 3.74 0.06 5.61
N VAL A 225 4.57 1.06 5.34
CA VAL A 225 5.73 0.91 4.46
C VAL A 225 6.99 1.31 5.23
N LEU A 226 7.95 0.42 5.28
CA LEU A 226 9.29 0.68 5.78
C LEU A 226 10.24 0.76 4.57
N THR A 227 10.79 1.93 4.32
CA THR A 227 11.72 2.18 3.21
C THR A 227 13.08 2.63 3.68
N PHE A 228 14.08 2.30 2.90
CA PHE A 228 15.46 2.76 3.05
C PHE A 228 15.88 3.44 1.76
N TYR A 229 16.27 4.71 1.88
CA TYR A 229 16.83 5.47 0.76
C TYR A 229 18.34 5.54 0.92
N PHE A 230 19.02 5.34 -0.19
CA PHE A 230 20.48 5.38 -0.30
C PHE A 230 20.87 6.51 -1.24
N GLU A 231 21.60 7.50 -0.71
CA GLU A 231 22.09 8.67 -1.42
C GLU A 231 23.62 8.78 -1.41
#